data_be923a6866e8ee8ffb426c38dfadbf01
#
_entry.id   be923a6866e8ee8ffb426c38dfadbf01
#
_cell.length_a   1.000
_cell.length_b   1.000
_cell.length_c   1.000
_cell.angle_alpha   90.00
_cell.angle_beta   90.00
_cell.angle_gamma   90.00
#
_symmetry.space_group_name_H-M   'P 1'
#
loop_
_entity.id
_entity.type
_entity.pdbx_description
1 polymer ?
#
loop_
_entity_poly.entity_id
_entity_poly.type
_entity_poly.pdbx_seq_one_letter_code
_entity_poly.pdbx_strand_id
1 'polypeptide(L)'
;MERTFSEALKNRRTYYSITDQSPIPDQEIECIINLAVRHVPSAFNSQSTRVVLLLGKSHKKLWNIVRDALRKIVPGEAFAKTEEKIDNSFACGYGTVLFFEDQKVVKGLQEAFPSYQENFP
;
A
#
# COMPACT_ATOMS: atom_id res chain seq x y z
N MET A 1 17.74 -12.92 14.55
CA MET A 1 18.46 -11.84 15.25
C MET A 1 17.55 -10.63 15.31
N GLU A 2 17.11 -10.23 16.50
CA GLU A 2 16.30 -9.02 16.67
C GLU A 2 17.14 -7.80 16.36
N ARG A 3 16.62 -6.92 15.51
CA ARG A 3 17.23 -5.63 15.19
C ARG A 3 16.66 -4.55 16.11
N THR A 4 17.49 -3.65 16.58
CA THR A 4 17.01 -2.46 17.25
C THR A 4 16.23 -1.56 16.28
N PHE A 5 15.36 -0.68 16.81
CA PHE A 5 14.63 0.29 16.00
C PHE A 5 15.58 1.14 15.13
N SER A 6 16.69 1.60 15.69
CA SER A 6 17.68 2.40 14.95
C SER A 6 18.32 1.63 13.81
N GLU A 7 18.61 0.35 14.00
CA GLU A 7 19.13 -0.51 12.93
C GLU A 7 18.09 -0.78 11.85
N ALA A 8 16.85 -1.04 12.22
CA ALA A 8 15.75 -1.23 11.28
C ALA A 8 15.56 0.02 10.39
N LEU A 9 15.58 1.21 11.01
CA LEU A 9 15.46 2.48 10.31
C LEU A 9 16.63 2.74 9.35
N LYS A 10 17.85 2.51 9.80
CA LYS A 10 19.07 2.70 8.99
C LYS A 10 19.15 1.72 7.81
N ASN A 11 18.67 0.50 7.99
CA ASN A 11 18.73 -0.57 7.00
C ASN A 11 17.54 -0.60 6.04
N ARG A 12 16.48 0.19 6.30
CA ARG A 12 15.35 0.29 5.39
C ARG A 12 15.80 0.79 4.02
N ARG A 13 15.36 0.09 2.97
CA ARG A 13 15.58 0.46 1.56
C ARG A 13 14.29 0.27 0.77
N THR A 14 14.19 0.95 -0.35
CA THR A 14 13.20 0.63 -1.38
C THR A 14 13.79 -0.45 -2.27
N TYR A 15 13.07 -1.55 -2.42
CA TYR A 15 13.46 -2.65 -3.29
C TYR A 15 12.53 -2.69 -4.50
N TYR A 16 13.10 -2.71 -5.70
CA TYR A 16 12.35 -2.88 -6.95
C TYR A 16 12.44 -4.29 -7.50
N SER A 17 13.53 -5.00 -7.21
CA SER A 17 13.70 -6.42 -7.54
C SER A 17 13.11 -7.28 -6.42
N ILE A 18 11.80 -7.44 -6.44
CA ILE A 18 11.06 -8.30 -5.52
C ILE A 18 10.65 -9.59 -6.23
N THR A 19 10.31 -10.61 -5.46
CA THR A 19 9.88 -11.91 -5.97
C THR A 19 8.56 -12.33 -5.35
N ASP A 20 7.96 -13.39 -5.87
CA ASP A 20 6.76 -14.02 -5.35
C ASP A 20 7.02 -14.98 -4.17
N GLN A 21 8.20 -14.87 -3.56
CA GLN A 21 8.58 -15.66 -2.38
C GLN A 21 8.50 -14.81 -1.12
N SER A 22 7.93 -15.36 -0.06
CA SER A 22 7.93 -14.74 1.26
C SER A 22 8.79 -15.56 2.23
N PRO A 23 9.68 -14.92 3.01
CA PRO A 23 10.44 -15.59 4.06
C PRO A 23 9.61 -15.89 5.31
N ILE A 24 8.41 -15.35 5.42
CA ILE A 24 7.49 -15.49 6.55
C ILE A 24 6.11 -15.95 6.05
N PRO A 25 5.32 -16.66 6.88
CA PRO A 25 3.98 -17.09 6.50
C PRO A 25 2.99 -15.91 6.43
N ASP A 26 1.89 -16.09 5.70
CA ASP A 26 0.83 -15.10 5.52
C ASP A 26 0.30 -14.54 6.84
N GLN A 27 0.14 -15.39 7.83
CA GLN A 27 -0.35 -15.01 9.15
C GLN A 27 0.59 -14.02 9.85
N GLU A 28 1.89 -14.15 9.66
CA GLU A 28 2.86 -13.21 10.21
C GLU A 28 2.82 -11.86 9.48
N ILE A 29 2.60 -11.88 8.17
CA ILE A 29 2.34 -10.65 7.39
C ILE A 29 1.11 -9.92 7.93
N GLU A 30 0.00 -10.63 8.16
CA GLU A 30 -1.21 -10.07 8.76
C GLU A 30 -0.96 -9.50 10.15
N CYS A 31 -0.17 -10.17 10.99
CA CYS A 31 0.20 -9.68 12.32
C CYS A 31 0.97 -8.36 12.25
N ILE A 32 1.93 -8.24 11.32
CA ILE A 32 2.71 -7.01 11.11
C ILE A 32 1.79 -5.86 10.68
N ILE A 33 0.89 -6.10 9.73
CA ILE A 33 -0.07 -5.09 9.26
C ILE A 33 -0.99 -4.65 10.42
N ASN A 34 -1.55 -5.59 11.17
CA ASN A 34 -2.40 -5.30 12.32
C ASN A 34 -1.67 -4.50 13.40
N LEU A 35 -0.40 -4.82 13.67
CA LEU A 35 0.43 -4.07 14.58
C LEU A 35 0.58 -2.61 14.12
N ALA A 36 0.90 -2.40 12.85
CA ALA A 36 1.04 -1.07 12.28
C ALA A 36 -0.26 -0.27 12.36
N VAL A 37 -1.39 -0.85 11.93
CA VAL A 37 -2.70 -0.19 11.97
C VAL A 37 -3.11 0.21 13.38
N ARG A 38 -2.81 -0.61 14.38
CA ARG A 38 -3.18 -0.33 15.78
C ARG A 38 -2.32 0.73 16.46
N HIS A 39 -1.08 0.90 16.03
CA HIS A 39 -0.10 1.71 16.76
C HIS A 39 0.39 2.94 16.01
N VAL A 40 0.14 3.04 14.70
CA VAL A 40 0.44 4.26 13.94
C VAL A 40 -0.64 5.30 14.21
N PRO A 41 -0.27 6.51 14.69
CA PRO A 41 -1.24 7.56 14.98
C PRO A 41 -1.88 8.11 13.71
N SER A 42 -3.10 8.61 13.84
CA SER A 42 -3.85 9.30 12.80
C SER A 42 -4.18 10.74 13.22
N ALA A 43 -4.31 11.64 12.25
CA ALA A 43 -4.67 13.01 12.50
C ALA A 43 -6.00 13.10 13.27
N PHE A 44 -6.03 13.85 14.37
CA PHE A 44 -7.19 13.97 15.26
C PHE A 44 -7.74 12.62 15.77
N ASN A 45 -6.90 11.61 15.84
CA ASN A 45 -7.33 10.24 16.17
C ASN A 45 -8.50 9.76 15.30
N SER A 46 -8.44 10.08 14.02
CA SER A 46 -9.52 9.80 13.05
C SER A 46 -9.81 8.32 12.88
N GLN A 47 -8.78 7.48 12.98
CA GLN A 47 -8.87 6.03 12.76
C GLN A 47 -9.59 5.68 11.44
N SER A 48 -9.41 6.52 10.43
CA SER A 48 -10.06 6.43 9.12
C SER A 48 -9.44 5.41 8.19
N THR A 49 -8.19 5.01 8.44
CA THR A 49 -7.45 4.10 7.58
C THR A 49 -8.09 2.72 7.52
N ARG A 50 -8.24 2.19 6.31
CA ARG A 50 -8.63 0.81 6.01
C ARG A 50 -7.53 0.15 5.20
N VAL A 51 -7.20 -1.09 5.55
CA VAL A 51 -6.10 -1.82 4.91
C VAL A 51 -6.62 -3.12 4.31
N VAL A 52 -6.20 -3.40 3.09
CA VAL A 52 -6.53 -4.66 2.40
C VAL A 52 -5.23 -5.33 1.98
N LEU A 53 -5.03 -6.54 2.45
CA LEU A 53 -3.94 -7.42 2.03
C LEU A 53 -4.41 -8.30 0.87
N LEU A 54 -3.74 -8.22 -0.27
CA LEU A 54 -3.99 -9.03 -1.45
C LEU A 54 -2.84 -9.98 -1.70
N LEU A 55 -3.11 -11.28 -1.67
CA LEU A 55 -2.15 -12.35 -1.92
C LEU A 55 -2.59 -13.21 -3.12
N GLY A 56 -1.66 -13.95 -3.70
CA GLY A 56 -1.93 -14.93 -4.74
C GLY A 56 -2.75 -14.38 -5.92
N LYS A 57 -3.89 -14.98 -6.18
CA LYS A 57 -4.77 -14.60 -7.30
C LYS A 57 -5.31 -13.18 -7.19
N SER A 58 -5.59 -12.71 -5.99
CA SER A 58 -6.12 -11.35 -5.75
C SER A 58 -5.06 -10.29 -6.03
N HIS A 59 -3.82 -10.54 -5.65
CA HIS A 59 -2.67 -9.70 -6.01
C HIS A 59 -2.52 -9.59 -7.54
N LYS A 60 -2.51 -10.71 -8.24
CA LYS A 60 -2.39 -10.74 -9.71
C LYS A 60 -3.56 -10.02 -10.38
N LYS A 61 -4.78 -10.21 -9.89
CA LYS A 61 -5.98 -9.52 -10.39
C LYS A 61 -5.86 -8.00 -10.26
N LEU A 62 -5.37 -7.50 -9.13
CA LEU A 62 -5.15 -6.07 -8.93
C LEU A 62 -4.24 -5.49 -10.02
N TRP A 63 -3.08 -6.11 -10.23
CA TRP A 63 -2.11 -5.58 -11.19
C TRP A 63 -2.58 -5.70 -12.65
N ASN A 64 -3.42 -6.66 -12.98
CA ASN A 64 -4.11 -6.71 -14.26
C ASN A 64 -5.08 -5.53 -14.43
N ILE A 65 -5.86 -5.19 -13.39
CA ILE A 65 -6.75 -4.02 -13.40
C ILE A 65 -5.95 -2.73 -13.59
N VAL A 66 -4.84 -2.58 -12.86
CA VAL A 66 -3.95 -1.41 -12.98
C VAL A 66 -3.38 -1.31 -14.39
N ARG A 67 -2.88 -2.41 -14.94
CA ARG A 67 -2.35 -2.47 -16.32
C ARG A 67 -3.39 -2.04 -17.34
N ASP A 68 -4.61 -2.57 -17.25
CA ASP A 68 -5.69 -2.27 -18.19
C ASP A 68 -6.17 -0.82 -18.08
N ALA A 69 -6.19 -0.26 -16.87
CA ALA A 69 -6.51 1.15 -16.65
C ALA A 69 -5.44 2.07 -17.26
N LEU A 70 -4.16 1.79 -17.00
CA LEU A 70 -3.05 2.60 -17.52
C LEU A 70 -2.90 2.49 -19.04
N ARG A 71 -3.22 1.34 -19.64
CA ARG A 71 -3.23 1.18 -21.11
C ARG A 71 -4.18 2.15 -21.81
N LYS A 72 -5.25 2.56 -21.14
CA LYS A 72 -6.22 3.54 -21.69
C LYS A 72 -5.73 4.99 -21.59
N ILE A 73 -4.78 5.27 -20.72
CA ILE A 73 -4.32 6.63 -20.39
C ILE A 73 -2.96 6.92 -21.01
N VAL A 74 -2.06 5.93 -20.99
CA VAL A 74 -0.68 6.08 -21.48
C VAL A 74 -0.64 5.79 -22.98
N PRO A 75 -0.02 6.67 -23.81
CA PRO A 75 0.14 6.44 -25.24
C PRO A 75 0.84 5.12 -25.57
N GLY A 76 0.47 4.48 -26.69
CA GLY A 76 0.88 3.11 -27.02
C GLY A 76 2.36 2.83 -26.94
N GLU A 77 3.23 3.71 -27.46
CA GLU A 77 4.68 3.52 -27.42
C GLU A 77 5.26 3.66 -26.00
N ALA A 78 4.72 4.58 -25.18
CA ALA A 78 5.14 4.78 -23.81
C ALA A 78 4.62 3.68 -22.88
N PHE A 79 3.50 3.03 -23.24
CA PHE A 79 2.87 2.00 -22.44
C PHE A 79 3.76 0.78 -22.23
N ALA A 80 4.58 0.40 -23.22
CA ALA A 80 5.49 -0.75 -23.12
C ALA A 80 6.43 -0.64 -21.90
N LYS A 81 6.98 0.54 -21.63
CA LYS A 81 7.83 0.79 -20.45
C LYS A 81 7.04 0.75 -19.14
N THR A 82 5.80 1.23 -19.18
CA THR A 82 4.89 1.18 -18.02
C THR A 82 4.52 -0.26 -17.69
N GLU A 83 4.18 -1.06 -18.69
CA GLU A 83 3.86 -2.47 -18.55
C GLU A 83 5.05 -3.26 -18.01
N GLU A 84 6.23 -3.08 -18.58
CA GLU A 84 7.48 -3.68 -18.09
C GLU A 84 7.74 -3.35 -16.62
N LYS A 85 7.53 -2.09 -16.21
CA LYS A 85 7.68 -1.69 -14.80
C LYS A 85 6.64 -2.36 -13.89
N ILE A 86 5.39 -2.47 -14.33
CA ILE A 86 4.34 -3.17 -13.58
C ILE A 86 4.76 -4.62 -13.37
N ASP A 87 5.17 -5.31 -14.43
CA ASP A 87 5.48 -6.72 -14.39
C ASP A 87 6.73 -7.03 -13.56
N ASN A 88 7.78 -6.25 -13.71
CA ASN A 88 9.08 -6.53 -13.10
C ASN A 88 9.27 -5.93 -11.70
N SER A 89 8.44 -4.97 -11.29
CA SER A 89 8.63 -4.27 -10.01
C SER A 89 7.44 -4.36 -9.05
N PHE A 90 6.26 -4.78 -9.53
CA PHE A 90 5.05 -4.82 -8.72
C PHE A 90 4.31 -6.17 -8.81
N ALA A 91 3.87 -6.55 -10.00
CA ALA A 91 3.10 -7.79 -10.20
C ALA A 91 3.91 -9.06 -9.91
N CYS A 92 5.23 -9.00 -10.00
CA CYS A 92 6.14 -10.07 -9.63
C CYS A 92 6.25 -10.30 -8.12
N GLY A 93 5.70 -9.40 -7.29
CA GLY A 93 5.79 -9.51 -5.84
C GLY A 93 4.89 -10.60 -5.26
N TYR A 94 5.13 -10.94 -3.99
CA TYR A 94 4.36 -11.93 -3.25
C TYR A 94 2.93 -11.49 -2.97
N GLY A 95 2.73 -10.20 -2.70
CA GLY A 95 1.44 -9.61 -2.40
C GLY A 95 1.45 -8.09 -2.48
N THR A 96 0.30 -7.50 -2.25
CA THR A 96 0.12 -6.04 -2.20
C THR A 96 -0.71 -5.65 -0.99
N VAL A 97 -0.26 -4.62 -0.29
CA VAL A 97 -1.03 -3.97 0.78
C VAL A 97 -1.59 -2.68 0.22
N LEU A 98 -2.92 -2.54 0.24
CA LEU A 98 -3.63 -1.34 -0.17
C LEU A 98 -4.09 -0.57 1.07
N PHE A 99 -3.90 0.73 1.04
CA PHE A 99 -4.36 1.64 2.08
C PHE A 99 -5.47 2.52 1.52
N PHE A 100 -6.56 2.62 2.27
CA PHE A 100 -7.72 3.44 1.95
C PHE A 100 -8.06 4.34 3.13
N GLU A 101 -8.70 5.46 2.85
CA GLU A 101 -9.30 6.32 3.86
C GLU A 101 -10.83 6.21 3.82
N ASP A 102 -11.46 5.99 4.97
CA ASP A 102 -12.91 6.00 5.10
C ASP A 102 -13.42 7.43 4.97
N GLN A 103 -13.98 7.74 3.81
CA GLN A 103 -14.44 9.08 3.46
C GLN A 103 -15.57 9.61 4.36
N LYS A 104 -16.32 8.75 5.02
CA LYS A 104 -17.31 9.19 6.02
C LYS A 104 -16.64 9.82 7.23
N VAL A 105 -15.57 9.19 7.71
CA VAL A 105 -14.78 9.71 8.84
C VAL A 105 -14.11 11.02 8.46
N VAL A 106 -13.46 11.05 7.29
CA VAL A 106 -12.77 12.26 6.78
C VAL A 106 -13.73 13.43 6.65
N LYS A 107 -14.87 13.25 6.00
CA LYS A 107 -15.89 14.30 5.86
C LYS A 107 -16.44 14.78 7.20
N GLY A 108 -16.70 13.87 8.13
CA GLY A 108 -17.15 14.24 9.49
C GLY A 108 -16.12 15.09 10.22
N LEU A 109 -14.82 14.84 10.06
CA LEU A 109 -13.76 15.67 10.62
C LEU A 109 -13.63 17.01 9.93
N GLN A 110 -13.76 17.07 8.61
CA GLN A 110 -13.76 18.31 7.85
C GLN A 110 -14.91 19.26 8.27
N GLU A 111 -16.09 18.69 8.53
CA GLU A 111 -17.25 19.41 9.04
C GLU A 111 -17.08 19.88 10.50
N ALA A 112 -16.51 19.02 11.34
CA ALA A 112 -16.28 19.33 12.75
C ALA A 112 -15.15 20.36 12.98
N PHE A 113 -14.16 20.38 12.08
CA PHE A 113 -12.98 21.24 12.16
C PHE A 113 -12.73 22.02 10.86
N PRO A 114 -13.59 22.99 10.51
CA PRO A 114 -13.49 23.71 9.23
C PRO A 114 -12.15 24.41 9.00
N SER A 115 -11.51 24.90 10.07
CA SER A 115 -10.20 25.55 10.00
C SER A 115 -9.06 24.61 9.58
N TYR A 116 -9.26 23.31 9.64
CA TYR A 116 -8.28 22.28 9.28
C TYR A 116 -8.73 21.43 8.09
N GLN A 117 -9.78 21.84 7.39
CA GLN A 117 -10.40 21.05 6.33
C GLN A 117 -9.41 20.57 5.27
N GLU A 118 -8.45 21.42 4.90
CA GLU A 118 -7.42 21.10 3.89
C GLU A 118 -6.35 20.14 4.39
N ASN A 119 -6.28 19.87 5.69
CA ASN A 119 -5.30 18.95 6.29
C ASN A 119 -5.78 17.48 6.30
N PHE A 120 -7.03 17.25 5.94
CA PHE A 120 -7.58 15.88 5.80
C PHE A 120 -7.55 15.45 4.34
N PRO A 121 -7.18 14.17 4.06
CA PRO A 121 -7.08 13.63 2.70
C PRO A 121 -8.41 13.57 1.96
#